data_6cee1b19f625324994811b9192a0396d
#
_entry.id   6cee1b19f625324994811b9192a0396d
#
_cell.length_a   1.000
_cell.length_b   1.000
_cell.length_c   1.000
_cell.angle_alpha   90.00
_cell.angle_beta   90.00
_cell.angle_gamma   90.00
#
_symmetry.space_group_name_H-M   'P 1'
#
loop_
_entity.id
_entity.type
_entity.pdbx_description
1 polymer ?
#
loop_
_entity_poly.entity_id
_entity_poly.type
_entity_poly.pdbx_seq_one_letter_code
_entity_poly.pdbx_strand_id
1 'polypeptide(L)'
;MLAALRGKGTLDRSSILGLYRAFMGVGDAPKTLRRDTFTDSAQRVKKLVGELPLYYTEWNMCANFSAPCNDTSMQAAYDLHVILNSDDSIDGSSIWCFSDLFEEFHQFPEEFHGGFGLMTQSGIKKPAYHALRFLNEAGDTAYEIPHGDSVDAAVFKKENETHIILSMLDFDAKDGREQINISLESDEPSAVTVSKIDADHANPLRVWEGVGRPQVPNRSQLSEIEEESAPREEALPFEYRDGKILLNTDIGANEIRRIIIRR
;
A
#
# COMPACT_ATOMS: atom_id res chain seq x y z
N MET A 1 10.75 2.80 -34.24
CA MET A 1 9.88 1.94 -33.42
C MET A 1 8.63 1.49 -34.17
N LEU A 2 7.75 2.36 -34.63
CA LEU A 2 6.57 1.98 -35.47
C LEU A 2 6.90 1.26 -36.79
N ALA A 3 8.05 1.52 -37.40
CA ALA A 3 8.49 0.83 -38.63
C ALA A 3 8.86 -0.66 -38.41
N ALA A 4 9.30 -1.02 -37.20
CA ALA A 4 9.62 -2.41 -36.87
C ALA A 4 8.37 -3.28 -36.66
N LEU A 5 7.21 -2.68 -36.43
CA LEU A 5 5.95 -3.37 -36.20
C LEU A 5 5.17 -3.65 -37.50
N ARG A 6 5.49 -2.94 -38.60
CA ARG A 6 4.79 -3.09 -39.88
C ARG A 6 5.06 -4.42 -40.63
N GLY A 7 6.02 -5.20 -40.16
CA GLY A 7 6.41 -6.45 -40.80
C GLY A 7 6.00 -7.74 -40.08
N LYS A 8 5.42 -7.66 -38.92
CA LYS A 8 4.98 -8.84 -38.15
C LYS A 8 3.47 -8.79 -38.02
N GLY A 9 2.80 -9.80 -38.51
CA GLY A 9 1.33 -9.92 -38.46
C GLY A 9 0.73 -9.64 -37.07
N THR A 10 -0.55 -9.82 -36.92
CA THR A 10 -1.39 -9.47 -35.76
C THR A 10 -0.64 -9.33 -34.42
N LEU A 11 -0.69 -8.13 -33.86
CA LEU A 11 -0.22 -7.86 -32.49
C LEU A 11 -1.00 -8.75 -31.52
N ASP A 12 -0.34 -9.75 -31.01
CA ASP A 12 -0.86 -10.55 -29.91
C ASP A 12 -0.55 -9.91 -28.55
N ARG A 13 -1.14 -10.44 -27.47
CA ARG A 13 -0.98 -9.95 -26.11
C ARG A 13 0.50 -9.87 -25.69
N SER A 14 1.32 -10.84 -26.07
CA SER A 14 2.74 -10.90 -25.72
C SER A 14 3.54 -9.81 -26.41
N SER A 15 3.19 -9.50 -27.66
CA SER A 15 3.82 -8.43 -28.46
C SER A 15 3.46 -7.05 -27.92
N ILE A 16 2.21 -6.85 -27.49
CA ILE A 16 1.74 -5.59 -26.87
C ILE A 16 2.44 -5.38 -25.52
N LEU A 17 2.49 -6.39 -24.67
CA LEU A 17 3.20 -6.34 -23.39
C LEU A 17 4.70 -6.12 -23.56
N GLY A 18 5.31 -6.76 -24.55
CA GLY A 18 6.72 -6.54 -24.89
C GLY A 18 7.00 -5.12 -25.35
N LEU A 19 6.08 -4.54 -26.14
CA LEU A 19 6.18 -3.16 -26.62
C LEU A 19 6.00 -2.17 -25.47
N TYR A 20 5.02 -2.40 -24.61
CA TYR A 20 4.76 -1.59 -23.44
C TYR A 20 5.95 -1.60 -22.48
N ARG A 21 6.50 -2.79 -22.17
CA ARG A 21 7.72 -2.94 -21.36
C ARG A 21 8.89 -2.17 -21.95
N ALA A 22 9.10 -2.28 -23.27
CA ALA A 22 10.16 -1.54 -23.96
C ALA A 22 9.94 -0.03 -23.95
N PHE A 23 8.69 0.43 -24.07
CA PHE A 23 8.32 1.85 -24.03
C PHE A 23 8.49 2.45 -22.65
N MET A 24 8.09 1.73 -21.61
CA MET A 24 8.16 2.15 -20.21
C MET A 24 9.53 1.90 -19.56
N GLY A 25 10.48 1.34 -20.32
CA GLY A 25 11.80 1.01 -19.78
C GLY A 25 11.81 -0.17 -18.80
N VAL A 26 10.74 -0.94 -18.74
CA VAL A 26 10.57 -2.10 -17.86
C VAL A 26 11.20 -3.36 -18.49
N GLY A 27 12.42 -3.23 -18.94
CA GLY A 27 13.27 -4.38 -19.20
C GLY A 27 14.28 -4.44 -18.08
N ASP A 28 14.28 -5.46 -17.27
CA ASP A 28 15.05 -5.53 -16.01
C ASP A 28 14.74 -4.31 -15.12
N ALA A 29 13.81 -4.46 -14.18
CA ALA A 29 13.57 -3.44 -13.17
C ALA A 29 14.93 -2.93 -12.67
N PRO A 30 15.17 -1.62 -12.68
CA PRO A 30 16.46 -1.12 -12.24
C PRO A 30 16.75 -1.73 -10.87
N LYS A 31 17.88 -2.41 -10.73
CA LYS A 31 18.32 -3.07 -9.49
C LYS A 31 18.46 -2.11 -8.29
N THR A 32 17.93 -0.91 -8.43
CA THR A 32 18.02 0.21 -7.49
C THR A 32 16.69 1.00 -7.45
N LEU A 33 15.57 0.32 -7.26
CA LEU A 33 14.35 1.00 -6.84
C LEU A 33 14.62 1.55 -5.42
N ARG A 34 14.65 2.87 -5.31
CA ARG A 34 14.74 3.53 -4.01
C ARG A 34 13.33 3.88 -3.55
N ARG A 35 13.02 3.61 -2.29
CA ARG A 35 11.73 3.91 -1.68
C ARG A 35 11.33 5.40 -1.84
N ASP A 36 12.30 6.31 -1.73
CA ASP A 36 12.10 7.76 -1.76
C ASP A 36 12.05 8.36 -3.18
N THR A 37 12.02 7.55 -4.24
CA THR A 37 12.10 8.07 -5.63
C THR A 37 11.01 9.08 -5.95
N PHE A 38 9.77 8.82 -5.50
CA PHE A 38 8.64 9.71 -5.74
C PHE A 38 8.78 11.01 -4.95
N THR A 39 9.03 10.94 -3.66
CA THR A 39 9.16 12.09 -2.77
C THR A 39 10.37 12.96 -3.13
N ASP A 40 11.54 12.37 -3.41
CA ASP A 40 12.71 13.05 -3.95
C ASP A 40 12.39 13.81 -5.26
N SER A 41 11.57 13.21 -6.13
CA SER A 41 11.14 13.83 -7.38
C SER A 41 10.22 15.01 -7.12
N ALA A 42 9.25 14.86 -6.23
CA ALA A 42 8.31 15.91 -5.85
C ALA A 42 9.04 17.13 -5.27
N GLN A 43 9.97 16.91 -4.35
CA GLN A 43 10.79 17.97 -3.77
C GLN A 43 11.63 18.72 -4.82
N ARG A 44 12.19 17.99 -5.79
CA ARG A 44 12.93 18.62 -6.91
C ARG A 44 12.03 19.48 -7.78
N VAL A 45 10.82 18.98 -8.12
CA VAL A 45 9.84 19.75 -8.90
C VAL A 45 9.39 20.97 -8.10
N LYS A 46 9.08 20.83 -6.82
CA LYS A 46 8.67 21.97 -5.96
C LYS A 46 9.73 23.07 -5.92
N LYS A 47 11.02 22.70 -5.83
CA LYS A 47 12.12 23.68 -5.92
C LYS A 47 12.16 24.45 -7.25
N LEU A 48 11.74 23.83 -8.36
CA LEU A 48 11.69 24.48 -9.68
C LEU A 48 10.48 25.40 -9.83
N VAL A 49 9.31 24.99 -9.30
CA VAL A 49 8.07 25.74 -9.45
C VAL A 49 7.86 26.79 -8.33
N GLY A 50 8.64 26.72 -7.25
CA GLY A 50 8.60 27.67 -6.14
C GLY A 50 7.27 27.66 -5.40
N GLU A 51 6.64 28.84 -5.29
CA GLU A 51 5.37 29.01 -4.57
C GLU A 51 4.15 28.48 -5.32
N LEU A 52 4.30 28.02 -6.57
CA LEU A 52 3.17 27.46 -7.30
C LEU A 52 2.72 26.13 -6.66
N PRO A 53 1.39 25.90 -6.59
CA PRO A 53 0.89 24.64 -6.08
C PRO A 53 1.28 23.47 -7.00
N LEU A 54 1.66 22.35 -6.41
CA LEU A 54 2.06 21.13 -7.10
C LEU A 54 1.05 20.01 -6.83
N TYR A 55 0.39 19.55 -7.88
CA TYR A 55 -0.56 18.44 -7.83
C TYR A 55 -0.09 17.28 -8.69
N TYR A 56 -0.05 16.08 -8.11
CA TYR A 56 0.10 14.84 -8.86
C TYR A 56 -1.29 14.26 -9.11
N THR A 57 -1.80 14.42 -10.34
CA THR A 57 -3.17 14.01 -10.69
C THR A 57 -3.33 12.51 -10.83
N GLU A 58 -2.22 11.79 -10.99
CA GLU A 58 -2.16 10.33 -10.96
C GLU A 58 -0.75 9.85 -10.60
N TRP A 59 -0.66 8.83 -9.78
CA TRP A 59 0.59 8.13 -9.47
C TRP A 59 0.32 6.70 -9.02
N ASN A 60 1.33 5.83 -9.18
CA ASN A 60 1.33 4.46 -8.70
C ASN A 60 2.78 4.01 -8.49
N MET A 61 3.00 2.87 -7.83
CA MET A 61 4.32 2.28 -7.61
C MET A 61 5.04 1.96 -8.93
N CYS A 62 4.30 1.47 -9.92
CA CYS A 62 4.84 1.20 -11.25
C CYS A 62 3.81 1.52 -12.34
N ALA A 63 4.28 1.71 -13.56
CA ALA A 63 3.43 1.95 -14.72
C ALA A 63 3.03 0.64 -15.46
N ASN A 64 3.21 -0.50 -14.84
CA ASN A 64 2.88 -1.80 -15.42
C ASN A 64 1.59 -2.34 -14.80
N PHE A 65 0.49 -2.29 -15.56
CA PHE A 65 -0.85 -2.72 -15.15
C PHE A 65 -1.02 -4.26 -15.04
N SER A 66 0.03 -5.03 -15.21
CA SER A 66 0.05 -6.48 -14.98
C SER A 66 1.19 -6.89 -14.05
N ALA A 67 1.62 -5.98 -13.19
CA ALA A 67 2.66 -6.27 -12.21
C ALA A 67 2.03 -6.95 -10.98
N PRO A 68 2.43 -8.19 -10.64
CA PRO A 68 1.83 -8.92 -9.52
C PRO A 68 1.91 -8.18 -8.18
N CYS A 69 2.91 -7.31 -7.99
CA CYS A 69 3.07 -6.52 -6.77
C CYS A 69 1.91 -5.55 -6.51
N ASN A 70 1.16 -5.13 -7.55
CA ASN A 70 0.00 -4.25 -7.40
C ASN A 70 -1.14 -4.89 -6.61
N ASP A 71 -1.18 -6.22 -6.52
CA ASP A 71 -2.20 -6.97 -5.78
C ASP A 71 -1.75 -7.35 -4.36
N THR A 72 -0.58 -6.89 -3.92
CA THR A 72 0.05 -7.33 -2.67
C THR A 72 0.19 -6.20 -1.65
N SER A 73 0.62 -6.55 -0.44
CA SER A 73 0.96 -5.60 0.61
C SER A 73 2.13 -4.67 0.26
N MET A 74 2.96 -5.01 -0.74
CA MET A 74 4.02 -4.12 -1.24
C MET A 74 3.43 -2.83 -1.81
N GLN A 75 2.36 -2.90 -2.62
CA GLN A 75 1.65 -1.70 -3.10
C GLN A 75 1.12 -0.88 -1.93
N ALA A 76 0.52 -1.53 -0.95
CA ALA A 76 0.00 -0.86 0.24
C ALA A 76 1.09 -0.15 1.04
N ALA A 77 2.25 -0.79 1.23
CA ALA A 77 3.40 -0.19 1.92
C ALA A 77 3.98 0.98 1.12
N TYR A 78 4.03 0.88 -0.22
CA TYR A 78 4.45 1.97 -1.07
C TYR A 78 3.52 3.18 -0.98
N ASP A 79 2.21 2.96 -1.04
CA ASP A 79 1.23 4.05 -0.94
C ASP A 79 1.35 4.79 0.39
N LEU A 80 1.48 4.05 1.50
CA LEU A 80 1.70 4.66 2.82
C LEU A 80 3.03 5.42 2.87
N HIS A 81 4.11 4.83 2.33
CA HIS A 81 5.41 5.50 2.29
C HIS A 81 5.33 6.84 1.57
N VAL A 82 4.72 6.88 0.38
CA VAL A 82 4.55 8.12 -0.38
C VAL A 82 3.73 9.14 0.41
N ILE A 83 2.57 8.74 0.96
CA ILE A 83 1.67 9.66 1.67
C ILE A 83 2.34 10.22 2.93
N LEU A 84 2.99 9.36 3.74
CA LEU A 84 3.59 9.76 5.01
C LEU A 84 4.86 10.60 4.84
N ASN A 85 5.53 10.51 3.68
CA ASN A 85 6.79 11.21 3.42
C ASN A 85 6.70 12.31 2.35
N SER A 86 5.50 12.64 1.87
CA SER A 86 5.32 13.68 0.82
C SER A 86 5.46 15.10 1.32
N ASP A 87 5.59 15.33 2.60
CA ASP A 87 5.76 16.64 3.23
C ASP A 87 4.96 17.78 2.56
N ASP A 88 5.37 19.04 2.77
CA ASP A 88 4.78 20.24 2.13
C ASP A 88 5.18 20.41 0.67
N SER A 89 5.87 19.44 0.05
CA SER A 89 6.26 19.54 -1.36
C SER A 89 5.10 19.30 -2.32
N ILE A 90 4.03 18.66 -1.85
CA ILE A 90 2.85 18.31 -2.66
C ILE A 90 1.60 18.90 -2.02
N ASP A 91 0.86 19.73 -2.79
CA ASP A 91 -0.41 20.32 -2.35
C ASP A 91 -1.59 19.35 -2.51
N GLY A 92 -1.44 18.31 -3.30
CA GLY A 92 -2.42 17.24 -3.43
C GLY A 92 -2.00 16.17 -4.43
N SER A 93 -2.52 14.96 -4.24
CA SER A 93 -2.23 13.85 -5.13
C SER A 93 -3.38 12.85 -5.22
N SER A 94 -3.42 12.08 -6.32
CA SER A 94 -4.40 11.02 -6.55
C SER A 94 -3.70 9.73 -6.94
N ILE A 95 -4.00 8.66 -6.24
CA ILE A 95 -3.51 7.32 -6.59
C ILE A 95 -4.25 6.82 -7.83
N TRP A 96 -3.52 6.29 -8.79
CA TRP A 96 -4.08 5.62 -9.96
C TRP A 96 -4.16 4.12 -9.72
N CYS A 97 -5.35 3.52 -9.56
CA CYS A 97 -6.66 4.16 -9.61
C CYS A 97 -7.63 3.48 -8.61
N PHE A 98 -8.92 3.83 -8.67
CA PHE A 98 -9.91 3.33 -7.72
C PHE A 98 -10.22 1.83 -7.89
N SER A 99 -10.32 1.34 -9.14
CA SER A 99 -10.76 -0.02 -9.44
C SER A 99 -10.06 -0.56 -10.68
N ASP A 100 -9.88 -1.89 -10.72
CA ASP A 100 -9.40 -2.61 -11.91
C ASP A 100 -10.45 -2.67 -13.03
N LEU A 101 -11.63 -2.12 -12.82
CA LEU A 101 -12.61 -1.91 -13.87
C LEU A 101 -12.17 -0.72 -14.75
N PHE A 102 -11.15 -0.97 -15.54
CA PHE A 102 -10.46 0.02 -16.34
C PHE A 102 -10.07 -0.55 -17.70
N GLU A 103 -10.70 -0.05 -18.76
CA GLU A 103 -10.56 -0.54 -20.13
C GLU A 103 -9.67 0.37 -20.98
N GLU A 104 -8.40 0.54 -20.64
CA GLU A 104 -7.49 1.29 -21.51
C GLU A 104 -6.94 0.42 -22.64
N PHE A 105 -6.63 -0.83 -22.36
CA PHE A 105 -6.02 -1.74 -23.31
C PHE A 105 -6.83 -3.02 -23.53
N HIS A 106 -7.22 -3.72 -22.48
CA HIS A 106 -8.03 -4.93 -22.48
C HIS A 106 -8.61 -5.19 -21.10
N GLN A 107 -9.80 -5.79 -21.02
CA GLN A 107 -10.26 -6.43 -19.79
C GLN A 107 -9.47 -7.71 -19.55
N PHE A 108 -8.92 -7.83 -18.36
CA PHE A 108 -8.30 -9.07 -17.92
C PHE A 108 -9.40 -9.96 -17.33
N PRO A 109 -9.37 -11.26 -17.64
CA PRO A 109 -10.42 -12.13 -17.13
C PRO A 109 -10.26 -12.50 -15.65
N GLU A 110 -9.07 -12.33 -15.10
CA GLU A 110 -8.78 -12.72 -13.71
C GLU A 110 -8.98 -11.54 -12.76
N GLU A 111 -9.48 -11.82 -11.54
CA GLU A 111 -9.66 -10.81 -10.48
C GLU A 111 -8.32 -10.17 -10.06
N PHE A 112 -7.28 -10.99 -9.88
CA PHE A 112 -5.95 -10.53 -9.49
C PHE A 112 -4.99 -10.68 -10.66
N HIS A 113 -4.93 -9.66 -11.48
CA HIS A 113 -4.07 -9.63 -12.68
C HIS A 113 -2.96 -8.57 -12.60
N GLY A 114 -2.75 -7.98 -11.41
CA GLY A 114 -1.78 -6.91 -11.22
C GLY A 114 -2.27 -5.55 -11.72
N GLY A 115 -3.56 -5.30 -11.70
CA GLY A 115 -4.16 -4.02 -12.06
C GLY A 115 -3.85 -2.91 -11.04
N PHE A 116 -4.05 -1.66 -11.44
CA PHE A 116 -3.76 -0.49 -10.60
C PHE A 116 -4.81 -0.18 -9.54
N GLY A 117 -5.98 -0.82 -9.61
CA GLY A 117 -7.11 -0.54 -8.74
C GLY A 117 -6.83 -0.82 -7.27
N LEU A 118 -7.41 -0.01 -6.39
CA LEU A 118 -7.53 -0.33 -4.97
C LEU A 118 -8.47 -1.52 -4.73
N MET A 119 -9.34 -1.79 -5.71
CA MET A 119 -10.27 -2.92 -5.75
C MET A 119 -10.17 -3.64 -7.08
N THR A 120 -10.45 -4.95 -7.06
CA THR A 120 -10.56 -5.76 -8.28
C THR A 120 -11.80 -5.39 -9.10
N GLN A 121 -11.98 -6.04 -10.25
CA GLN A 121 -13.16 -5.85 -11.11
C GLN A 121 -14.47 -6.16 -10.40
N SER A 122 -14.49 -7.17 -9.54
CA SER A 122 -15.69 -7.55 -8.75
C SER A 122 -15.81 -6.78 -7.43
N GLY A 123 -14.94 -5.79 -7.18
CA GLY A 123 -14.98 -4.95 -5.99
C GLY A 123 -14.28 -5.54 -4.76
N ILE A 124 -13.48 -6.59 -4.91
CA ILE A 124 -12.69 -7.15 -3.81
C ILE A 124 -11.62 -6.14 -3.41
N LYS A 125 -11.57 -5.78 -2.15
CA LYS A 125 -10.67 -4.77 -1.59
C LYS A 125 -9.25 -5.33 -1.49
N LYS A 126 -8.30 -4.71 -2.19
CA LYS A 126 -6.88 -5.09 -2.14
C LYS A 126 -6.19 -4.57 -0.87
N PRO A 127 -4.98 -5.02 -0.54
CA PRO A 127 -4.22 -4.53 0.62
C PRO A 127 -4.08 -3.00 0.68
N ALA A 128 -3.85 -2.34 -0.47
CA ALA A 128 -3.75 -0.88 -0.58
C ALA A 128 -5.04 -0.15 -0.14
N TYR A 129 -6.23 -0.69 -0.48
CA TYR A 129 -7.49 -0.16 0.01
C TYR A 129 -7.55 -0.14 1.54
N HIS A 130 -7.13 -1.22 2.19
CA HIS A 130 -7.16 -1.32 3.64
C HIS A 130 -6.13 -0.41 4.31
N ALA A 131 -4.96 -0.23 3.70
CA ALA A 131 -3.95 0.70 4.19
C ALA A 131 -4.45 2.17 4.18
N LEU A 132 -5.07 2.60 3.07
CA LEU A 132 -5.69 3.92 2.98
C LEU A 132 -6.87 4.08 3.95
N ARG A 133 -7.66 3.02 4.15
CA ARG A 133 -8.72 3.03 5.16
C ARG A 133 -8.16 3.20 6.56
N PHE A 134 -7.02 2.60 6.90
CA PHE A 134 -6.37 2.80 8.18
C PHE A 134 -6.01 4.27 8.42
N LEU A 135 -5.47 4.97 7.42
CA LEU A 135 -5.19 6.40 7.50
C LEU A 135 -6.48 7.21 7.67
N ASN A 136 -7.50 6.94 6.85
CA ASN A 136 -8.77 7.66 6.90
C ASN A 136 -9.51 7.51 8.23
N GLU A 137 -9.38 6.36 8.88
CA GLU A 137 -9.99 6.07 10.18
C GLU A 137 -9.17 6.60 11.36
N ALA A 138 -7.90 6.94 11.18
CA ALA A 138 -6.98 7.28 12.27
C ALA A 138 -7.26 8.64 12.92
N GLY A 139 -7.92 9.56 12.23
CA GLY A 139 -8.26 10.90 12.71
C GLY A 139 -7.43 12.00 12.06
N ASP A 140 -7.77 13.24 12.38
CA ASP A 140 -7.25 14.44 11.69
C ASP A 140 -6.07 15.11 12.41
N THR A 141 -5.74 14.69 13.61
CA THR A 141 -4.66 15.27 14.40
C THR A 141 -3.46 14.33 14.40
N ALA A 142 -2.45 14.67 13.61
CA ALA A 142 -1.18 13.96 13.59
C ALA A 142 -0.20 14.51 14.61
N TYR A 143 0.63 13.63 15.19
CA TYR A 143 1.78 14.00 16.01
C TYR A 143 3.04 13.90 15.17
N GLU A 144 3.91 14.91 15.29
CA GLU A 144 5.25 14.80 14.73
C GLU A 144 6.04 13.73 15.48
N ILE A 145 6.59 12.80 14.74
CA ILE A 145 7.47 11.75 15.24
C ILE A 145 8.72 11.69 14.37
N PRO A 146 9.87 11.28 14.94
CA PRO A 146 11.07 11.10 14.14
C PRO A 146 10.85 10.04 13.05
N HIS A 147 11.25 10.34 11.83
CA HIS A 147 11.24 9.36 10.74
C HIS A 147 12.34 8.31 10.96
N GLY A 148 11.99 7.04 10.74
CA GLY A 148 12.94 5.94 10.74
C GLY A 148 13.54 5.72 9.34
N ASP A 149 14.74 5.11 9.29
CA ASP A 149 15.41 4.84 8.02
C ASP A 149 14.70 3.75 7.20
N SER A 150 14.06 2.78 7.86
CA SER A 150 13.43 1.60 7.23
C SER A 150 11.93 1.51 7.47
N VAL A 151 11.45 2.01 8.62
CA VAL A 151 10.04 1.93 9.03
C VAL A 151 9.43 3.32 9.03
N ASP A 152 8.38 3.49 8.25
CA ASP A 152 7.53 4.67 8.30
C ASP A 152 6.57 4.53 9.48
N ALA A 153 6.40 5.58 10.24
CA ALA A 153 5.50 5.62 11.37
C ALA A 153 4.68 6.91 11.37
N ALA A 154 3.42 6.80 11.77
CA ALA A 154 2.55 7.94 11.99
C ALA A 154 1.69 7.71 13.24
N VAL A 155 1.47 8.75 14.00
CA VAL A 155 0.65 8.72 15.22
C VAL A 155 -0.46 9.76 15.10
N PHE A 156 -1.69 9.34 15.29
CA PHE A 156 -2.87 10.18 15.18
C PHE A 156 -3.70 10.10 16.46
N LYS A 157 -4.38 11.19 16.76
CA LYS A 157 -5.35 11.23 17.84
C LYS A 157 -6.77 11.40 17.28
N LYS A 158 -7.68 10.57 17.78
CA LYS A 158 -9.10 10.62 17.45
C LYS A 158 -9.92 10.41 18.72
N GLU A 159 -10.53 11.47 19.23
CA GLU A 159 -11.34 11.40 20.47
C GLU A 159 -10.57 10.74 21.64
N ASN A 160 -11.02 9.55 22.05
CA ASN A 160 -10.43 8.77 23.13
C ASN A 160 -9.47 7.68 22.62
N GLU A 161 -9.13 7.68 21.33
CA GLU A 161 -8.24 6.72 20.70
C GLU A 161 -6.94 7.38 20.25
N THR A 162 -5.84 6.64 20.35
CA THR A 162 -4.59 6.98 19.68
C THR A 162 -4.30 5.87 18.68
N HIS A 163 -4.14 6.24 17.41
CA HIS A 163 -3.82 5.33 16.32
C HIS A 163 -2.34 5.47 15.96
N ILE A 164 -1.62 4.34 15.92
CA ILE A 164 -0.24 4.28 15.46
C ILE A 164 -0.23 3.42 14.22
N ILE A 165 0.27 3.97 13.11
CA ILE A 165 0.45 3.24 11.86
C ILE A 165 1.94 3.07 11.63
N LEU A 166 2.36 1.83 11.45
CA LEU A 166 3.72 1.45 11.09
C LEU A 166 3.69 0.79 9.71
N SER A 167 4.64 1.12 8.85
CA SER A 167 4.79 0.52 7.52
C SER A 167 6.26 0.32 7.19
N MET A 168 6.61 -0.81 6.61
CA MET A 168 7.97 -1.11 6.16
C MET A 168 7.93 -1.46 4.68
N LEU A 169 8.38 -0.54 3.83
CA LEU A 169 8.54 -0.77 2.39
C LEU A 169 9.95 -1.33 2.10
N ASP A 170 10.01 -2.53 1.53
CA ASP A 170 11.25 -3.11 1.02
C ASP A 170 11.01 -3.80 -0.32
N PHE A 171 11.55 -3.24 -1.41
CA PHE A 171 11.42 -3.79 -2.76
C PHE A 171 12.19 -5.10 -2.96
N ASP A 172 13.22 -5.34 -2.17
CA ASP A 172 14.00 -6.58 -2.22
C ASP A 172 13.34 -7.70 -1.42
N ALA A 173 12.32 -7.37 -0.61
CA ALA A 173 11.59 -8.29 0.27
C ALA A 173 12.52 -9.18 1.09
N LYS A 174 13.56 -8.56 1.71
CA LYS A 174 14.56 -9.29 2.49
C LYS A 174 13.94 -9.98 3.68
N ASP A 175 14.37 -11.19 3.94
CA ASP A 175 14.07 -11.86 5.18
C ASP A 175 14.64 -11.05 6.35
N GLY A 176 13.82 -10.83 7.34
CA GLY A 176 14.19 -10.07 8.54
C GLY A 176 12.99 -9.32 9.10
N ARG A 177 13.02 -9.11 10.39
CA ARG A 177 11.99 -8.35 11.10
C ARG A 177 12.67 -7.34 12.01
N GLU A 178 12.16 -6.13 12.00
CA GLU A 178 12.61 -5.09 12.91
C GLU A 178 11.76 -5.09 14.18
N GLN A 179 12.43 -4.97 15.32
CA GLN A 179 11.76 -4.87 16.62
C GLN A 179 11.45 -3.39 16.90
N ILE A 180 10.19 -3.10 17.13
CA ILE A 180 9.68 -1.75 17.39
C ILE A 180 9.25 -1.64 18.85
N ASN A 181 9.90 -0.75 19.58
CA ASN A 181 9.56 -0.42 20.94
C ASN A 181 8.90 0.96 20.96
N ILE A 182 7.67 1.03 21.46
CA ILE A 182 6.90 2.26 21.54
C ILE A 182 6.72 2.63 23.00
N SER A 183 7.03 3.89 23.34
CA SER A 183 6.77 4.48 24.65
C SER A 183 5.93 5.74 24.46
N LEU A 184 4.74 5.76 25.01
CA LEU A 184 3.78 6.86 24.89
C LEU A 184 3.33 7.32 26.28
N GLU A 185 3.48 8.61 26.58
CA GLU A 185 2.88 9.22 27.77
C GLU A 185 1.35 9.28 27.63
N SER A 186 0.65 8.68 28.57
CA SER A 186 -0.81 8.55 28.52
C SER A 186 -1.36 8.10 29.88
N ASP A 187 -2.67 8.28 30.06
CA ASP A 187 -3.41 7.53 31.06
C ASP A 187 -3.43 6.04 30.73
N GLU A 188 -3.72 5.22 31.73
CA GLU A 188 -3.82 3.76 31.54
C GLU A 188 -4.92 3.41 30.53
N PRO A 189 -4.60 2.67 29.46
CA PRO A 189 -5.58 2.33 28.43
C PRO A 189 -6.52 1.23 28.88
N SER A 190 -7.77 1.28 28.42
CA SER A 190 -8.74 0.20 28.59
C SER A 190 -8.45 -1.00 27.68
N ALA A 191 -7.86 -0.76 26.50
CA ALA A 191 -7.48 -1.78 25.55
C ALA A 191 -6.41 -1.28 24.57
N VAL A 192 -5.56 -2.20 24.10
CA VAL A 192 -4.66 -1.99 22.98
C VAL A 192 -4.86 -3.13 21.98
N THR A 193 -5.08 -2.77 20.72
CA THR A 193 -5.28 -3.74 19.63
C THR A 193 -4.34 -3.47 18.47
N VAL A 194 -4.08 -4.49 17.63
CA VAL A 194 -3.33 -4.38 16.40
C VAL A 194 -4.10 -5.01 15.24
N SER A 195 -4.12 -4.35 14.10
CA SER A 195 -4.54 -4.92 12.81
C SER A 195 -3.34 -4.97 11.88
N LYS A 196 -3.29 -5.99 11.05
CA LYS A 196 -2.14 -6.28 10.18
C LYS A 196 -2.56 -6.32 8.72
N ILE A 197 -1.65 -5.88 7.84
CA ILE A 197 -1.68 -6.10 6.40
C ILE A 197 -0.32 -6.66 6.02
N ASP A 198 -0.29 -7.90 5.56
CA ASP A 198 0.93 -8.61 5.17
C ASP A 198 0.58 -9.82 4.28
N ALA A 199 1.51 -10.74 4.09
CA ALA A 199 1.30 -11.93 3.25
C ALA A 199 0.19 -12.86 3.77
N ASP A 200 -0.09 -12.83 5.07
CA ASP A 200 -1.06 -13.70 5.72
C ASP A 200 -2.36 -13.00 6.13
N HIS A 201 -2.30 -11.67 6.33
CA HIS A 201 -3.40 -10.86 6.85
C HIS A 201 -3.82 -9.80 5.84
N ALA A 202 -5.14 -9.60 5.70
CA ALA A 202 -5.72 -8.66 4.73
C ALA A 202 -5.23 -8.91 3.29
N ASN A 203 -5.02 -10.18 2.95
CA ASN A 203 -4.52 -10.63 1.66
C ASN A 203 -5.62 -11.37 0.87
N PRO A 204 -6.45 -10.68 0.10
CA PRO A 204 -7.52 -11.27 -0.68
C PRO A 204 -7.02 -12.13 -1.83
N LEU A 205 -5.83 -11.87 -2.38
CA LEU A 205 -5.21 -12.70 -3.40
C LEU A 205 -5.00 -14.13 -2.90
N ARG A 206 -4.48 -14.29 -1.67
CA ARG A 206 -4.29 -15.61 -1.05
C ARG A 206 -5.61 -16.36 -0.85
N VAL A 207 -6.66 -15.66 -0.41
CA VAL A 207 -8.00 -16.28 -0.24
C VAL A 207 -8.58 -16.69 -1.59
N TRP A 208 -8.47 -15.81 -2.61
CA TRP A 208 -8.92 -16.11 -3.97
C TRP A 208 -8.21 -17.32 -4.57
N GLU A 209 -6.91 -17.47 -4.31
CA GLU A 209 -6.14 -18.67 -4.68
C GLU A 209 -6.66 -19.90 -3.97
N GLY A 210 -6.96 -19.79 -2.67
CA GLY A 210 -7.49 -20.87 -1.84
C GLY A 210 -8.86 -21.38 -2.30
N VAL A 211 -9.73 -20.49 -2.80
CA VAL A 211 -11.04 -20.87 -3.36
C VAL A 211 -10.98 -21.31 -4.83
N GLY A 212 -9.78 -21.53 -5.37
CA GLY A 212 -9.56 -22.12 -6.69
C GLY A 212 -9.43 -21.12 -7.84
N ARG A 213 -9.08 -19.89 -7.58
CA ARG A 213 -8.84 -18.82 -8.58
C ARG A 213 -9.99 -18.65 -9.57
N PRO A 214 -11.24 -18.47 -9.10
CA PRO A 214 -12.36 -18.34 -10.02
C PRO A 214 -12.19 -17.09 -10.89
N GLN A 215 -12.32 -17.26 -12.19
CA GLN A 215 -12.23 -16.15 -13.16
C GLN A 215 -13.35 -15.14 -12.95
N VAL A 216 -14.56 -15.63 -12.63
CA VAL A 216 -15.70 -14.84 -12.24
C VAL A 216 -16.23 -15.41 -10.93
N PRO A 217 -15.82 -14.87 -9.78
CA PRO A 217 -16.29 -15.35 -8.50
C PRO A 217 -17.82 -15.23 -8.38
N ASN A 218 -18.46 -16.28 -7.90
CA ASN A 218 -19.88 -16.20 -7.55
C ASN A 218 -20.06 -15.46 -6.21
N ARG A 219 -21.30 -15.15 -5.86
CA ARG A 219 -21.61 -14.36 -4.66
C ARG A 219 -21.08 -14.97 -3.36
N SER A 220 -21.10 -16.32 -3.24
CA SER A 220 -20.57 -17.00 -2.05
C SER A 220 -19.06 -16.87 -1.97
N GLN A 221 -18.37 -17.04 -3.11
CA GLN A 221 -16.92 -16.89 -3.17
C GLN A 221 -16.48 -15.44 -2.90
N LEU A 222 -17.22 -14.44 -3.41
CA LEU A 222 -16.96 -13.03 -3.10
C LEU A 222 -17.11 -12.75 -1.60
N SER A 223 -18.20 -13.24 -0.98
CA SER A 223 -18.41 -13.09 0.47
C SER A 223 -17.27 -13.74 1.27
N GLU A 224 -16.89 -14.96 0.92
CA GLU A 224 -15.78 -15.68 1.56
C GLU A 224 -14.45 -14.91 1.44
N ILE A 225 -14.12 -14.41 0.24
CA ILE A 225 -12.89 -13.65 0.01
C ILE A 225 -12.92 -12.36 0.85
N GLU A 226 -14.03 -11.62 0.85
CA GLU A 226 -14.15 -10.38 1.63
C GLU A 226 -14.05 -10.61 3.15
N GLU A 227 -14.73 -11.63 3.67
CA GLU A 227 -14.77 -11.95 5.09
C GLU A 227 -13.42 -12.45 5.61
N GLU A 228 -12.75 -13.34 4.87
CA GLU A 228 -11.47 -13.91 5.26
C GLU A 228 -10.29 -12.95 5.07
N SER A 229 -10.40 -12.01 4.13
CA SER A 229 -9.37 -11.01 3.89
C SER A 229 -9.59 -9.67 4.59
N ALA A 230 -10.66 -9.52 5.35
CA ALA A 230 -10.87 -8.29 6.12
C ALA A 230 -9.82 -8.15 7.25
N PRO A 231 -9.20 -6.98 7.43
CA PRO A 231 -8.32 -6.75 8.57
C PRO A 231 -9.07 -6.97 9.87
N ARG A 232 -8.50 -7.79 10.76
CA ARG A 232 -9.07 -8.10 12.09
C ARG A 232 -8.24 -7.42 13.16
N GLU A 233 -8.90 -6.97 14.22
CA GLU A 233 -8.24 -6.47 15.41
C GLU A 233 -7.92 -7.64 16.34
N GLU A 234 -6.66 -7.70 16.78
CA GLU A 234 -6.16 -8.66 17.77
C GLU A 234 -5.68 -7.87 18.99
N ALA A 235 -5.80 -8.46 20.19
CA ALA A 235 -5.24 -7.85 21.38
C ALA A 235 -3.71 -7.75 21.29
N LEU A 236 -3.16 -6.57 21.58
CA LEU A 236 -1.72 -6.36 21.65
C LEU A 236 -1.33 -6.20 23.13
N PRO A 237 -0.47 -7.08 23.68
CA PRO A 237 0.03 -6.93 25.04
C PRO A 237 0.76 -5.62 25.27
N PHE A 238 0.55 -5.00 26.41
CA PHE A 238 1.22 -3.76 26.80
C PHE A 238 1.60 -3.80 28.28
N GLU A 239 2.56 -2.95 28.64
CA GLU A 239 2.84 -2.61 30.02
C GLU A 239 2.43 -1.15 30.28
N TYR A 240 1.87 -0.88 31.44
CA TYR A 240 1.60 0.48 31.92
C TYR A 240 2.41 0.74 33.17
N ARG A 241 3.32 1.70 33.11
CA ARG A 241 4.18 2.06 34.24
C ARG A 241 4.60 3.53 34.18
N ASP A 242 4.59 4.19 35.31
CA ASP A 242 5.04 5.57 35.50
C ASP A 242 4.36 6.57 34.53
N GLY A 243 3.05 6.38 34.26
CA GLY A 243 2.29 7.23 33.34
C GLY A 243 2.61 7.00 31.87
N LYS A 244 3.20 5.85 31.52
CA LYS A 244 3.57 5.48 30.15
C LYS A 244 3.02 4.14 29.75
N ILE A 245 2.57 4.05 28.52
CA ILE A 245 2.27 2.81 27.84
C ILE A 245 3.55 2.36 27.12
N LEU A 246 3.94 1.11 27.35
CA LEU A 246 5.07 0.46 26.69
C LEU A 246 4.55 -0.68 25.83
N LEU A 247 4.82 -0.60 24.52
CA LEU A 247 4.43 -1.61 23.54
C LEU A 247 5.68 -2.17 22.87
N ASN A 248 5.65 -3.45 22.60
CA ASN A 248 6.65 -4.14 21.79
C ASN A 248 5.96 -4.87 20.65
N THR A 249 6.39 -4.62 19.44
CA THR A 249 5.91 -5.29 18.23
C THR A 249 7.08 -5.48 17.27
N ASP A 250 6.86 -6.26 16.23
CA ASP A 250 7.82 -6.43 15.15
C ASP A 250 7.17 -6.13 13.80
N ILE A 251 7.96 -5.80 12.79
CA ILE A 251 7.48 -5.55 11.43
C ILE A 251 8.49 -6.14 10.44
N GLY A 252 8.00 -6.76 9.38
CA GLY A 252 8.80 -7.29 8.26
C GLY A 252 8.60 -6.50 6.97
N ALA A 253 9.31 -6.94 5.94
CA ALA A 253 9.25 -6.31 4.61
C ALA A 253 7.81 -6.29 4.07
N ASN A 254 7.38 -5.14 3.59
CA ASN A 254 6.06 -4.91 3.00
C ASN A 254 4.89 -5.23 3.93
N GLU A 255 5.09 -5.05 5.22
CA GLU A 255 4.06 -5.20 6.24
C GLU A 255 3.59 -3.85 6.76
N ILE A 256 2.33 -3.81 7.22
CA ILE A 256 1.69 -2.66 7.85
C ILE A 256 1.05 -3.11 9.15
N ARG A 257 1.18 -2.29 10.19
CA ARG A 257 0.53 -2.46 11.49
C ARG A 257 -0.28 -1.20 11.81
N ARG A 258 -1.56 -1.37 12.17
CA ARG A 258 -2.33 -0.32 12.83
C ARG A 258 -2.55 -0.72 14.26
N ILE A 259 -1.99 0.04 15.20
CA ILE A 259 -2.20 -0.15 16.63
C ILE A 259 -3.21 0.90 17.09
N ILE A 260 -4.23 0.49 17.84
CA ILE A 260 -5.22 1.37 18.43
C ILE A 260 -5.13 1.24 19.95
N ILE A 261 -4.91 2.38 20.62
CA ILE A 261 -4.88 2.53 22.07
C ILE A 261 -6.18 3.23 22.46
N ARG A 262 -7.05 2.55 23.21
CA ARG A 262 -8.35 3.05 23.69
C ARG A 262 -8.28 3.41 25.16
N ARG A 263 -8.87 4.59 25.51
CA ARG A 263 -8.95 5.08 26.90
C ARG A 263 -10.34 4.94 27.47
#